data_b77f8c57b09495488cd7105656661be7
#
_entry.id   b77f8c57b09495488cd7105656661be7
#
_cell.length_a   1.000
_cell.length_b   1.000
_cell.length_c   1.000
_cell.angle_alpha   90.00
_cell.angle_beta   90.00
_cell.angle_gamma   90.00
#
_symmetry.space_group_name_H-M   'P 1'
#
loop_
_entity.id
_entity.type
_entity.pdbx_description
1 polymer ?
#
loop_
_entity_poly.entity_id
_entity_poly.type
_entity_poly.pdbx_seq_one_letter_code
_entity_poly.pdbx_strand_id
1 'polypeptide(L)'
;MPSRRRQPEGAFQRQVAAYLDATLQHPAIWTHIPSGGKRDAKTAALLKASGAKAGWPDCLIVYEIDDRTCVLGIELKVGKGRMSDAQEDIQEAFWDCHANYVVCRTLKEVNTALLAHAVPTRGRIAA
;
A
#
# COMPACT_ATOMS: atom_id res chain seq x y z
N MET A 1 14.45 2.02 -23.97
CA MET A 1 13.32 2.90 -23.87
C MET A 1 13.09 3.28 -22.43
N PRO A 2 13.24 4.53 -22.13
CA PRO A 2 13.12 4.96 -20.72
C PRO A 2 11.78 4.60 -20.09
N SER A 3 10.72 4.62 -20.87
CA SER A 3 9.39 4.36 -20.33
C SER A 3 9.22 2.94 -19.82
N ARG A 4 10.02 2.00 -20.32
CA ARG A 4 9.88 0.63 -19.88
C ARG A 4 10.34 0.40 -18.47
N ARG A 5 11.24 1.24 -17.97
CA ARG A 5 11.80 1.05 -16.63
C ARG A 5 10.81 1.31 -15.53
N ARG A 6 9.74 2.03 -15.84
CA ARG A 6 8.71 2.34 -14.85
C ARG A 6 7.62 1.30 -14.80
N GLN A 7 7.53 0.49 -15.85
CA GLN A 7 6.44 -0.46 -15.94
C GLN A 7 6.45 -1.53 -14.87
N PRO A 8 7.61 -2.04 -14.42
CA PRO A 8 7.58 -3.05 -13.37
C PRO A 8 6.86 -2.61 -12.11
N GLU A 9 7.08 -1.36 -11.68
CA GLU A 9 6.42 -0.88 -10.49
C GLU A 9 4.94 -0.65 -10.72
N GLY A 10 4.58 -0.05 -11.83
CA GLY A 10 3.17 0.15 -12.17
C GLY A 10 2.46 -1.16 -12.40
N ALA A 11 3.13 -2.11 -13.02
CA ALA A 11 2.55 -3.43 -13.24
C ALA A 11 2.32 -4.15 -11.92
N PHE A 12 3.26 -4.06 -11.00
CA PHE A 12 3.11 -4.67 -9.69
C PHE A 12 1.94 -4.04 -8.94
N GLN A 13 1.82 -2.71 -8.98
CA GLN A 13 0.70 -2.03 -8.35
C GLN A 13 -0.63 -2.55 -8.90
N ARG A 14 -0.74 -2.73 -10.20
CA ARG A 14 -1.98 -3.22 -10.80
C ARG A 14 -2.26 -4.67 -10.43
N GLN A 15 -1.23 -5.49 -10.33
CA GLN A 15 -1.39 -6.86 -9.87
C GLN A 15 -1.91 -6.91 -8.44
N VAL A 16 -1.35 -6.09 -7.59
CA VAL A 16 -1.78 -6.03 -6.19
C VAL A 16 -3.21 -5.53 -6.10
N ALA A 17 -3.57 -4.51 -6.89
CA ALA A 17 -4.93 -4.00 -6.90
C ALA A 17 -5.92 -5.10 -7.26
N ALA A 18 -5.65 -5.84 -8.33
CA ALA A 18 -6.52 -6.94 -8.73
C ALA A 18 -6.60 -8.02 -7.66
N TYR A 19 -5.46 -8.31 -7.04
CA TYR A 19 -5.40 -9.31 -5.99
C TYR A 19 -6.22 -8.90 -4.76
N LEU A 20 -6.09 -7.64 -4.33
CA LEU A 20 -6.84 -7.16 -3.18
C LEU A 20 -8.34 -7.14 -3.47
N ASP A 21 -8.73 -6.69 -4.66
CA ASP A 21 -10.14 -6.69 -5.03
C ASP A 21 -10.73 -8.10 -5.02
N ALA A 22 -9.95 -9.08 -5.45
CA ALA A 22 -10.42 -10.46 -5.50
C ALA A 22 -10.38 -11.16 -4.13
N THR A 23 -9.52 -10.70 -3.23
CA THR A 23 -9.17 -11.43 -2.02
C THR A 23 -9.83 -10.90 -0.77
N LEU A 24 -9.94 -9.58 -0.65
CA LEU A 24 -10.46 -9.00 0.58
C LEU A 24 -11.94 -9.31 0.74
N GLN A 25 -12.32 -9.57 1.98
CA GLN A 25 -13.69 -9.88 2.31
C GLN A 25 -14.23 -8.79 3.23
N HIS A 26 -15.51 -8.45 3.03
CA HIS A 26 -16.21 -7.54 3.90
C HIS A 26 -15.97 -7.92 5.37
N PRO A 27 -15.71 -6.98 6.27
CA PRO A 27 -15.84 -5.53 6.07
C PRO A 27 -14.56 -4.82 5.63
N ALA A 28 -13.53 -5.54 5.25
CA ALA A 28 -12.29 -4.92 4.84
C ALA A 28 -12.50 -4.08 3.59
N ILE A 29 -11.98 -2.87 3.61
CA ILE A 29 -12.00 -1.98 2.45
C ILE A 29 -10.58 -1.48 2.21
N TRP A 30 -10.31 -1.10 0.99
CA TRP A 30 -8.96 -0.64 0.67
C TRP A 30 -8.98 0.38 -0.45
N THR A 31 -7.91 1.15 -0.56
CA THR A 31 -7.70 2.04 -1.67
C THR A 31 -6.21 2.19 -1.95
N HIS A 32 -5.90 2.58 -3.17
CA HIS A 32 -4.55 2.96 -3.55
C HIS A 32 -4.37 4.44 -3.23
N ILE A 33 -3.22 4.79 -2.66
CA ILE A 33 -2.87 6.18 -2.41
C ILE A 33 -1.81 6.57 -3.43
N PRO A 34 -2.19 7.30 -4.48
CA PRO A 34 -1.21 7.70 -5.49
C PRO A 34 -0.31 8.77 -4.90
N SER A 35 0.93 8.39 -4.67
CA SER A 35 1.85 9.30 -4.01
C SER A 35 3.00 9.71 -4.89
N GLY A 36 3.29 8.91 -5.86
CA GLY A 36 4.47 9.13 -6.64
C GLY A 36 4.13 9.57 -8.03
N GLY A 37 5.02 9.33 -8.89
CA GLY A 37 4.85 9.62 -10.28
C GLY A 37 5.28 11.02 -10.59
N LYS A 38 5.48 11.20 -11.85
CA LYS A 38 5.94 12.47 -12.36
C LYS A 38 4.76 13.37 -12.55
N ARG A 39 4.73 14.39 -11.77
CA ARG A 39 3.75 15.44 -11.90
C ARG A 39 4.49 16.72 -12.16
N ASP A 40 3.86 17.62 -12.90
CA ASP A 40 4.50 18.92 -13.07
C ASP A 40 4.47 19.66 -11.73
N ALA A 41 5.28 20.70 -11.63
CA ALA A 41 5.43 21.44 -10.39
C ALA A 41 4.11 22.04 -9.92
N LYS A 42 3.28 22.47 -10.86
CA LYS A 42 2.01 23.10 -10.52
C LYS A 42 1.06 22.09 -9.88
N THR A 43 0.95 20.90 -10.48
CA THR A 43 0.09 19.86 -9.96
C THR A 43 0.59 19.40 -8.60
N ALA A 44 1.90 19.22 -8.45
CA ALA A 44 2.48 18.81 -7.17
C ALA A 44 2.21 19.85 -6.09
N ALA A 45 2.33 21.13 -6.41
CA ALA A 45 2.06 22.20 -5.45
C ALA A 45 0.60 22.22 -5.03
N LEU A 46 -0.31 22.01 -5.98
CA LEU A 46 -1.74 21.97 -5.67
C LEU A 46 -2.08 20.80 -4.76
N LEU A 47 -1.52 19.64 -5.03
CA LEU A 47 -1.75 18.47 -4.20
C LEU A 47 -1.22 18.69 -2.79
N LYS A 48 -0.02 19.25 -2.69
CA LYS A 48 0.58 19.54 -1.40
C LYS A 48 -0.26 20.55 -0.62
N ALA A 49 -0.73 21.61 -1.31
CA ALA A 49 -1.57 22.61 -0.68
C ALA A 49 -2.90 22.02 -0.21
N SER A 50 -3.36 20.97 -0.89
CA SER A 50 -4.59 20.28 -0.52
C SER A 50 -4.39 19.24 0.57
N GLY A 51 -3.17 19.07 1.05
CA GLY A 51 -2.92 18.17 2.16
C GLY A 51 -2.26 16.86 1.82
N ALA A 52 -1.83 16.65 0.58
CA ALA A 52 -1.13 15.44 0.22
C ALA A 52 0.22 15.40 0.94
N LYS A 53 0.52 14.27 1.54
CA LYS A 53 1.76 14.08 2.30
C LYS A 53 2.59 12.99 1.65
N ALA A 54 3.90 13.18 1.66
CA ALA A 54 4.82 12.18 1.16
C ALA A 54 4.93 11.02 2.15
N GLY A 55 5.24 9.84 1.64
CA GLY A 55 5.58 8.70 2.49
C GLY A 55 4.45 7.76 2.82
N TRP A 56 3.21 8.10 2.47
CA TRP A 56 2.09 7.21 2.72
C TRP A 56 2.20 5.95 1.88
N PRO A 57 1.69 4.82 2.37
CA PRO A 57 1.83 3.56 1.63
C PRO A 57 1.00 3.55 0.36
N ASP A 58 1.39 2.70 -0.57
CA ASP A 58 0.68 2.57 -1.85
C ASP A 58 -0.75 2.10 -1.68
N CYS A 59 -0.98 1.21 -0.73
CA CYS A 59 -2.30 0.64 -0.47
C CYS A 59 -2.64 0.83 0.99
N LEU A 60 -3.87 1.22 1.26
CA LEU A 60 -4.35 1.36 2.62
C LEU A 60 -5.56 0.48 2.80
N ILE A 61 -5.52 -0.40 3.80
CA ILE A 61 -6.60 -1.32 4.10
C ILE A 61 -7.14 -0.99 5.48
N VAL A 62 -8.45 -0.83 5.58
CA VAL A 62 -9.14 -0.62 6.84
C VAL A 62 -10.06 -1.81 7.08
N TYR A 63 -9.95 -2.40 8.26
CA TYR A 63 -10.71 -3.62 8.58
C TYR A 63 -10.92 -3.66 10.08
N GLU A 64 -11.50 -4.75 10.58
CA GLU A 64 -11.70 -4.86 12.02
C GLU A 64 -11.25 -6.21 12.55
N ILE A 65 -10.85 -6.22 13.80
CA ILE A 65 -10.58 -7.44 14.57
C ILE A 65 -11.29 -7.24 15.90
N ASP A 66 -12.25 -8.11 16.21
CA ASP A 66 -12.96 -8.07 17.50
C ASP A 66 -13.52 -6.67 17.80
N ASP A 67 -14.20 -6.12 16.82
CA ASP A 67 -14.84 -4.79 16.91
C ASP A 67 -13.87 -3.63 17.04
N ARG A 68 -12.59 -3.86 16.77
CA ARG A 68 -11.60 -2.79 16.75
C ARG A 68 -11.21 -2.48 15.32
N THR A 69 -11.16 -1.20 15.01
CA THR A 69 -10.69 -0.76 13.70
C THR A 69 -9.19 -1.00 13.59
N CYS A 70 -8.79 -1.62 12.50
CA CYS A 70 -7.39 -1.87 12.21
C CYS A 70 -7.02 -1.25 10.88
N VAL A 71 -5.77 -0.86 10.74
CA VAL A 71 -5.26 -0.26 9.52
C VAL A 71 -3.95 -0.96 9.14
N LEU A 72 -3.88 -1.39 7.89
CA LEU A 72 -2.66 -1.94 7.33
C LEU A 72 -2.31 -1.17 6.07
N GLY A 73 -1.14 -0.52 6.09
CA GLY A 73 -0.59 0.11 4.91
C GLY A 73 0.40 -0.83 4.25
N ILE A 74 0.34 -0.93 2.95
CA ILE A 74 1.28 -1.75 2.20
C ILE A 74 2.00 -0.87 1.19
N GLU A 75 3.30 -0.76 1.38
CA GLU A 75 4.16 -0.05 0.46
C GLU A 75 4.77 -1.07 -0.49
N LEU A 76 4.68 -0.81 -1.79
CA LEU A 76 5.15 -1.74 -2.80
C LEU A 76 6.51 -1.30 -3.32
N LYS A 77 7.45 -2.22 -3.33
CA LYS A 77 8.78 -1.98 -3.87
C LYS A 77 9.12 -3.08 -4.85
N VAL A 78 9.83 -2.76 -5.89
CA VAL A 78 10.32 -3.76 -6.84
C VAL A 78 11.84 -3.85 -6.73
N GLY A 79 12.34 -5.04 -6.97
CA GLY A 79 13.78 -5.26 -6.96
C GLY A 79 14.41 -4.85 -5.65
N LYS A 80 15.41 -3.99 -5.72
CA LYS A 80 16.17 -3.54 -4.56
C LYS A 80 15.77 -2.16 -4.07
N GLY A 81 14.61 -1.68 -4.50
CA GLY A 81 14.13 -0.38 -4.07
C GLY A 81 14.06 -0.26 -2.56
N ARG A 82 14.40 0.90 -2.04
CA ARG A 82 14.41 1.15 -0.60
C ARG A 82 13.37 2.18 -0.22
N MET A 83 13.00 2.15 1.04
CA MET A 83 12.11 3.18 1.57
C MET A 83 12.84 4.52 1.59
N SER A 84 12.11 5.57 1.25
CA SER A 84 12.62 6.93 1.43
C SER A 84 12.52 7.32 2.90
N ASP A 85 13.20 8.42 3.25
CA ASP A 85 13.09 8.95 4.62
C ASP A 85 11.65 9.28 4.96
N ALA A 86 10.92 9.86 4.01
CA ALA A 86 9.51 10.19 4.25
C ALA A 86 8.69 8.93 4.52
N GLN A 87 8.96 7.85 3.79
CA GLN A 87 8.26 6.60 4.02
C GLN A 87 8.58 6.01 5.38
N GLU A 88 9.84 6.09 5.80
CA GLU A 88 10.22 5.59 7.12
C GLU A 88 9.54 6.40 8.22
N ASP A 89 9.44 7.70 8.03
CA ASP A 89 8.77 8.56 9.02
C ASP A 89 7.28 8.22 9.13
N ILE A 90 6.63 7.98 8.00
CA ILE A 90 5.21 7.61 8.01
C ILE A 90 5.02 6.23 8.61
N GLN A 91 5.93 5.29 8.31
CA GLN A 91 5.86 3.96 8.91
C GLN A 91 5.92 4.06 10.43
N GLU A 92 6.83 4.86 10.95
CA GLU A 92 6.94 5.05 12.38
C GLU A 92 5.68 5.69 12.96
N ALA A 93 5.13 6.68 12.26
CA ALA A 93 3.90 7.32 12.69
C ALA A 93 2.72 6.35 12.70
N PHE A 94 2.66 5.45 11.72
CA PHE A 94 1.64 4.40 11.71
C PHE A 94 1.76 3.55 12.97
N TRP A 95 2.99 3.09 13.28
CA TRP A 95 3.20 2.26 14.46
C TRP A 95 2.82 3.00 15.75
N ASP A 96 3.13 4.29 15.82
CA ASP A 96 2.76 5.09 16.99
C ASP A 96 1.25 5.18 17.17
N CYS A 97 0.50 5.08 16.08
CA CYS A 97 -0.96 5.05 16.11
C CYS A 97 -1.54 3.64 16.25
N HIS A 98 -0.67 2.64 16.44
CA HIS A 98 -1.06 1.22 16.49
C HIS A 98 -1.62 0.72 15.16
N ALA A 99 -1.29 1.40 14.07
CA ALA A 99 -1.55 0.92 12.73
C ALA A 99 -0.32 0.19 12.23
N ASN A 100 -0.45 -0.57 11.16
CA ASN A 100 0.66 -1.32 10.59
C ASN A 100 1.02 -0.79 9.21
N TYR A 101 2.30 -0.86 8.90
CA TYR A 101 2.85 -0.39 7.64
C TYR A 101 3.94 -1.37 7.25
N VAL A 102 3.73 -2.10 6.17
CA VAL A 102 4.66 -3.12 5.73
C VAL A 102 5.13 -2.85 4.31
N VAL A 103 6.29 -3.35 3.98
CA VAL A 103 6.83 -3.27 2.63
C VAL A 103 6.71 -4.64 1.99
N CYS A 104 6.13 -4.70 0.81
CA CYS A 104 5.97 -5.95 0.08
C CYS A 104 6.61 -5.83 -1.29
N ARG A 105 7.34 -6.85 -1.68
CA ARG A 105 8.06 -6.88 -2.96
C ARG A 105 7.50 -7.89 -3.93
N THR A 106 6.62 -8.77 -3.45
CA THR A 106 5.99 -9.79 -4.27
C THR A 106 4.55 -9.96 -3.85
N LEU A 107 3.76 -10.56 -4.73
CA LEU A 107 2.37 -10.86 -4.41
C LEU A 107 2.28 -11.83 -3.22
N LYS A 108 3.23 -12.75 -3.14
CA LYS A 108 3.29 -13.67 -2.02
C LYS A 108 3.48 -12.93 -0.70
N GLU A 109 4.32 -11.90 -0.69
CA GLU A 109 4.52 -11.11 0.50
C GLU A 109 3.25 -10.34 0.88
N VAL A 110 2.49 -9.88 -0.11
CA VAL A 110 1.21 -9.24 0.17
C VAL A 110 0.28 -10.24 0.86
N ASN A 111 0.17 -11.45 0.32
CA ASN A 111 -0.67 -12.46 0.94
C ASN A 111 -0.22 -12.78 2.37
N THR A 112 1.09 -12.92 2.57
CA THR A 112 1.63 -13.18 3.90
C THR A 112 1.27 -12.06 4.86
N ALA A 113 1.35 -10.81 4.41
CA ALA A 113 0.99 -9.67 5.25
C ALA A 113 -0.48 -9.68 5.63
N LEU A 114 -1.36 -9.99 4.67
CA LEU A 114 -2.79 -10.08 4.98
C LEU A 114 -3.06 -11.11 6.05
N LEU A 115 -2.44 -12.27 5.94
CA LEU A 115 -2.63 -13.34 6.92
C LEU A 115 -2.02 -12.96 8.27
N ALA A 116 -0.82 -12.40 8.27
CA ALA A 116 -0.13 -12.05 9.51
C ALA A 116 -0.89 -11.00 10.31
N HIS A 117 -1.60 -10.12 9.62
CA HIS A 117 -2.33 -9.04 10.28
C HIS A 117 -3.83 -9.33 10.41
N ALA A 118 -4.23 -10.56 10.14
CA ALA A 118 -5.61 -11.03 10.30
C ALA A 118 -6.63 -10.20 9.50
N VAL A 119 -6.23 -9.76 8.31
CA VAL A 119 -7.16 -9.07 7.43
C VAL A 119 -8.16 -10.09 6.89
N PRO A 120 -9.48 -9.80 6.92
CA PRO A 120 -10.46 -10.74 6.38
C PRO A 120 -10.25 -10.99 4.89
N THR A 121 -10.15 -12.26 4.53
CA THR A 121 -9.99 -12.66 3.14
C THR A 121 -11.02 -13.72 2.78
N ARG A 122 -11.36 -13.75 1.50
CA ARG A 122 -12.31 -14.76 0.99
C ARG A 122 -11.63 -16.10 0.98
N GLY A 123 -12.07 -16.97 1.83
CA GLY A 123 -11.58 -18.29 1.85
C GLY A 123 -10.12 -18.41 1.52
N ARG A 124 -9.64 -19.60 1.43
CA ARG A 124 -8.29 -19.81 1.01
C ARG A 124 -8.23 -19.70 -0.50
N ILE A 125 -7.50 -18.74 -0.98
CA ILE A 125 -7.20 -18.73 -2.37
C ILE A 125 -6.28 -19.89 -2.60
N ALA A 126 -6.69 -20.78 -3.42
CA ALA A 126 -5.88 -21.92 -3.75
C ALA A 126 -4.53 -21.38 -4.16
N ALA A 127 -3.57 -21.67 -3.39
CA ALA A 127 -2.25 -21.14 -3.61
C ALA A 127 -1.72 -21.60 -4.94
#